data_c7c7f8d6f0461b8dd6cba794ffa4a81d
#
_entry.id   c7c7f8d6f0461b8dd6cba794ffa4a81d
#
_cell.length_a   1.000
_cell.length_b   1.000
_cell.length_c   1.000
_cell.angle_alpha   90.00
_cell.angle_beta   90.00
_cell.angle_gamma   90.00
#
_symmetry.space_group_name_H-M   'P 1'
#
loop_
_entity.id
_entity.type
_entity.pdbx_description
1 polymer ?
#
loop_
_entity_poly.entity_id
_entity_poly.type
_entity_poly.pdbx_seq_one_letter_code
_entity_poly.pdbx_strand_id
1 'polypeptide(L)'
;MMSPLNEDTLVQATTADYLEEKLGWDSVYAYNNETFGKEGTLGRESDKEVVLIRYLGEALVKFNPSLPDAAYQDALRQITEAPVTENTLQINFEQYELIKNGVLVQFRNAKGELEKKRLKVFDFENPENNHFLCVRELWVRGDIYRRRADIVGFVNGLPLMFIECKTIHKDIRHAYEKNLSDYKDTIPHLFHHNAFVILGNGVDAKIGSISSKFEH
;
A
#
# COMPACT_ATOMS: atom_id res chain seq x y z
N MET A 1 7.89 6.07 27.56
CA MET A 1 7.41 7.46 27.72
C MET A 1 6.55 7.77 26.51
N MET A 2 5.24 7.93 26.70
CA MET A 2 4.34 8.39 25.62
C MET A 2 4.78 9.81 25.23
N SER A 3 5.05 10.03 23.94
CA SER A 3 5.23 11.37 23.39
C SER A 3 3.96 12.18 23.67
N PRO A 4 4.04 13.47 24.02
CA PRO A 4 2.84 14.26 24.21
C PRO A 4 2.01 14.19 22.93
N LEU A 5 0.73 13.84 23.07
CA LEU A 5 -0.25 13.88 22.00
C LEU A 5 -0.27 15.30 21.45
N ASN A 6 0.39 15.53 20.32
CA ASN A 6 0.16 16.75 19.57
C ASN A 6 -1.11 16.55 18.72
N GLU A 7 -1.69 17.64 18.24
CA GLU A 7 -2.95 17.60 17.48
C GLU A 7 -2.82 16.77 16.18
N ASP A 8 -1.64 16.73 15.53
CA ASP A 8 -1.37 15.89 14.36
C ASP A 8 -1.53 14.41 14.72
N THR A 9 -0.94 13.99 15.85
CA THR A 9 -1.04 12.62 16.36
C THR A 9 -2.48 12.23 16.70
N LEU A 10 -3.29 13.19 17.17
CA LEU A 10 -4.69 12.92 17.49
C LEU A 10 -5.53 12.67 16.24
N VAL A 11 -5.39 13.50 15.18
CA VAL A 11 -6.11 13.29 13.90
C VAL A 11 -5.73 11.95 13.28
N GLN A 12 -4.43 11.62 13.30
CA GLN A 12 -3.94 10.33 12.80
C GLN A 12 -4.50 9.16 13.62
N ALA A 13 -4.48 9.25 14.96
CA ALA A 13 -4.98 8.19 15.83
C ALA A 13 -6.48 7.96 15.61
N THR A 14 -7.31 9.01 15.65
CA THR A 14 -8.75 8.89 15.45
C THR A 14 -9.12 8.34 14.07
N THR A 15 -8.33 8.67 13.02
CA THR A 15 -8.53 8.11 11.70
C THR A 15 -8.23 6.61 11.67
N ALA A 16 -7.14 6.19 12.29
CA ALA A 16 -6.77 4.78 12.37
C ALA A 16 -7.74 3.97 13.23
N ASP A 17 -8.17 4.53 14.37
CA ASP A 17 -9.16 3.92 15.25
C ASP A 17 -10.51 3.73 14.51
N TYR A 18 -10.89 4.68 13.64
CA TYR A 18 -12.09 4.52 12.81
C TYR A 18 -11.95 3.36 11.80
N LEU A 19 -10.80 3.23 11.14
CA LEU A 19 -10.54 2.11 10.22
C LEU A 19 -10.60 0.78 10.96
N GLU A 20 -10.01 0.69 12.15
CA GLU A 20 -9.98 -0.52 12.98
C GLU A 20 -11.36 -0.85 13.56
N GLU A 21 -11.95 0.07 14.33
CA GLU A 21 -13.15 -0.20 15.11
C GLU A 21 -14.45 -0.20 14.29
N LYS A 22 -14.52 0.61 13.23
CA LYS A 22 -15.74 0.77 12.43
C LYS A 22 -15.70 0.00 11.12
N LEU A 23 -14.53 -0.13 10.50
CA LEU A 23 -14.38 -0.82 9.23
C LEU A 23 -13.73 -2.21 9.37
N GLY A 24 -13.26 -2.59 10.55
CA GLY A 24 -12.71 -3.91 10.84
C GLY A 24 -11.34 -4.16 10.20
N TRP A 25 -10.56 -3.12 9.97
CA TRP A 25 -9.19 -3.25 9.47
C TRP A 25 -8.27 -3.70 10.59
N ASP A 26 -7.28 -4.52 10.27
CA ASP A 26 -6.13 -4.69 11.15
C ASP A 26 -5.34 -3.39 11.24
N SER A 27 -4.72 -3.13 12.39
CA SER A 27 -3.98 -1.87 12.62
C SER A 27 -2.60 -2.14 13.21
N VAL A 28 -1.58 -1.50 12.64
CA VAL A 28 -0.19 -1.56 13.09
C VAL A 28 0.38 -0.15 13.24
N TYR A 29 0.97 0.11 14.40
CA TYR A 29 1.75 1.33 14.64
C TYR A 29 3.23 1.02 14.40
N ALA A 30 3.74 1.40 13.22
CA ALA A 30 5.07 1.01 12.76
C ALA A 30 6.19 1.90 13.32
N TYR A 31 5.97 3.19 13.49
CA TYR A 31 6.97 4.18 13.91
C TYR A 31 8.37 3.55 14.18
N ASN A 32 8.91 3.57 15.36
CA ASN A 32 10.18 2.91 15.72
C ASN A 32 9.99 1.47 16.26
N ASN A 33 8.82 0.87 16.05
CA ASN A 33 8.46 -0.46 16.57
C ASN A 33 8.53 -1.54 15.48
N GLU A 34 8.69 -1.17 14.22
CA GLU A 34 8.78 -2.15 13.15
C GLU A 34 10.08 -2.97 13.25
N THR A 35 9.93 -4.28 13.18
CA THR A 35 11.01 -5.24 13.00
C THR A 35 10.98 -5.77 11.58
N PHE A 36 12.16 -5.88 10.93
CA PHE A 36 12.30 -6.35 9.56
C PHE A 36 12.52 -7.86 9.48
N GLY A 37 12.38 -8.42 8.27
CA GLY A 37 12.48 -9.84 7.96
C GLY A 37 11.13 -10.51 7.81
N LYS A 38 11.11 -11.73 7.28
CA LYS A 38 9.89 -12.50 6.99
C LYS A 38 8.96 -12.62 8.19
N GLU A 39 9.49 -12.82 9.38
CA GLU A 39 8.75 -12.92 10.65
C GLU A 39 8.63 -11.57 11.37
N GLY A 40 9.09 -10.50 10.72
CA GLY A 40 8.99 -9.14 11.24
C GLY A 40 7.57 -8.61 11.24
N THR A 41 7.38 -7.42 11.80
CA THR A 41 6.06 -6.79 12.03
C THR A 41 5.20 -6.77 10.76
N LEU A 42 5.76 -6.33 9.64
CA LEU A 42 5.08 -6.26 8.34
C LEU A 42 5.58 -7.32 7.34
N GLY A 43 6.55 -8.13 7.70
CA GLY A 43 7.14 -9.15 6.84
C GLY A 43 7.97 -8.61 5.68
N ARG A 44 8.45 -7.37 5.75
CA ARG A 44 9.33 -6.76 4.75
C ARG A 44 10.79 -6.79 5.20
N GLU A 45 11.71 -6.99 4.27
CA GLU A 45 13.15 -7.10 4.58
C GLU A 45 13.79 -5.76 4.93
N SER A 46 13.22 -4.67 4.44
CA SER A 46 13.71 -3.31 4.73
C SER A 46 12.62 -2.25 4.49
N ASP A 47 12.90 -1.02 4.90
CA ASP A 47 12.06 0.14 4.65
C ASP A 47 12.05 0.64 3.17
N LYS A 48 12.77 -0.04 2.28
CA LYS A 48 12.65 0.15 0.82
C LYS A 48 11.45 -0.58 0.22
N GLU A 49 11.01 -1.63 0.86
CA GLU A 49 9.87 -2.40 0.39
C GLU A 49 8.55 -1.74 0.80
N VAL A 50 7.68 -1.53 -0.16
CA VAL A 50 6.36 -0.94 0.04
C VAL A 50 5.24 -1.95 -0.17
N VAL A 51 5.50 -3.05 -0.85
CA VAL A 51 4.58 -4.19 -0.95
C VAL A 51 4.87 -5.17 0.18
N LEU A 52 3.85 -5.54 0.92
CA LEU A 52 3.94 -6.51 2.01
C LEU A 52 3.83 -7.93 1.42
N ILE A 53 4.96 -8.50 1.00
CA ILE A 53 5.02 -9.75 0.22
C ILE A 53 4.37 -10.91 0.96
N ARG A 54 4.47 -10.99 2.29
CA ARG A 54 3.81 -12.03 3.09
C ARG A 54 2.29 -12.02 2.86
N TYR A 55 1.65 -10.87 3.04
CA TYR A 55 0.20 -10.72 2.88
C TYR A 55 -0.26 -10.91 1.42
N LEU A 56 0.54 -10.41 0.47
CA LEU A 56 0.25 -10.63 -0.96
C LEU A 56 0.37 -12.10 -1.35
N GLY A 57 1.39 -12.79 -0.86
CA GLY A 57 1.57 -14.24 -1.09
C GLY A 57 0.41 -15.06 -0.51
N GLU A 58 -0.02 -14.76 0.71
CA GLU A 58 -1.18 -15.39 1.36
C GLU A 58 -2.46 -15.18 0.55
N ALA A 59 -2.71 -13.97 0.06
CA ALA A 59 -3.87 -13.67 -0.78
C ALA A 59 -3.82 -14.41 -2.12
N LEU A 60 -2.67 -14.43 -2.80
CA LEU A 60 -2.50 -15.16 -4.05
C LEU A 60 -2.80 -16.66 -3.89
N VAL A 61 -2.32 -17.28 -2.82
CA VAL A 61 -2.59 -18.70 -2.50
C VAL A 61 -4.06 -18.90 -2.17
N LYS A 62 -4.66 -18.01 -1.36
CA LYS A 62 -6.07 -18.08 -0.95
C LYS A 62 -7.02 -18.04 -2.14
N PHE A 63 -6.78 -17.10 -3.08
CA PHE A 63 -7.69 -16.89 -4.22
C PHE A 63 -7.40 -17.81 -5.42
N ASN A 64 -6.23 -18.45 -5.46
CA ASN A 64 -5.82 -19.30 -6.56
C ASN A 64 -5.23 -20.62 -6.04
N PRO A 65 -6.00 -21.46 -5.37
CA PRO A 65 -5.47 -22.66 -4.71
C PRO A 65 -4.93 -23.67 -5.71
N SER A 66 -4.04 -24.55 -5.23
CA SER A 66 -3.54 -25.74 -5.94
C SER A 66 -2.66 -25.45 -7.16
N LEU A 67 -1.97 -24.30 -7.17
CA LEU A 67 -0.96 -23.98 -8.17
C LEU A 67 0.44 -24.34 -7.66
N PRO A 68 1.41 -24.58 -8.54
CA PRO A 68 2.80 -24.74 -8.13
C PRO A 68 3.39 -23.41 -7.64
N ASP A 69 4.33 -23.48 -6.73
CA ASP A 69 5.02 -22.31 -6.14
C ASP A 69 5.54 -21.34 -7.22
N ALA A 70 6.07 -21.86 -8.32
CA ALA A 70 6.58 -21.06 -9.42
C ALA A 70 5.53 -20.09 -10.01
N ALA A 71 4.24 -20.45 -9.98
CA ALA A 71 3.16 -19.58 -10.46
C ALA A 71 2.96 -18.40 -9.51
N TYR A 72 3.00 -18.62 -8.20
CA TYR A 72 2.89 -17.56 -7.20
C TYR A 72 4.10 -16.63 -7.20
N GLN A 73 5.30 -17.20 -7.34
CA GLN A 73 6.54 -16.41 -7.43
C GLN A 73 6.56 -15.53 -8.68
N ASP A 74 6.10 -16.04 -9.83
CA ASP A 74 6.00 -15.24 -11.05
C ASP A 74 4.98 -14.09 -10.88
N ALA A 75 3.83 -14.34 -10.23
CA ALA A 75 2.84 -13.30 -9.93
C ALA A 75 3.42 -12.25 -8.99
N LEU A 76 4.06 -12.66 -7.90
CA LEU A 76 4.71 -11.75 -6.95
C LEU A 76 5.72 -10.85 -7.66
N ARG A 77 6.59 -11.44 -8.50
CA ARG A 77 7.58 -10.70 -9.28
C ARG A 77 6.94 -9.65 -10.20
N GLN A 78 5.91 -10.02 -10.97
CA GLN A 78 5.23 -9.07 -11.87
C GLN A 78 4.56 -7.91 -11.13
N ILE A 79 4.08 -8.12 -9.90
CA ILE A 79 3.45 -7.08 -9.09
C ILE A 79 4.52 -6.19 -8.41
N THR A 80 5.64 -6.74 -7.99
CA THR A 80 6.64 -6.00 -7.19
C THR A 80 7.74 -5.34 -8.03
N GLU A 81 8.07 -5.88 -9.20
CA GLU A 81 9.10 -5.33 -10.07
C GLU A 81 8.49 -4.30 -11.03
N ALA A 82 8.85 -3.03 -10.84
CA ALA A 82 8.48 -1.96 -11.75
C ALA A 82 9.60 -1.69 -12.76
N PRO A 83 9.27 -1.38 -14.03
CA PRO A 83 10.26 -0.97 -15.02
C PRO A 83 10.98 0.32 -14.57
N VAL A 84 12.30 0.31 -14.59
CA VAL A 84 13.15 1.43 -14.13
C VAL A 84 12.99 2.69 -14.99
N THR A 85 12.51 2.54 -16.22
CA THR A 85 12.44 3.61 -17.23
C THR A 85 11.10 4.33 -17.30
N GLU A 86 10.11 3.87 -16.53
CA GLU A 86 8.76 4.42 -16.61
C GLU A 86 8.48 5.43 -15.49
N ASN A 87 7.59 6.36 -15.77
CA ASN A 87 7.14 7.32 -14.76
C ASN A 87 6.09 6.67 -13.82
N THR A 88 5.95 7.22 -12.61
CA THR A 88 5.06 6.69 -11.57
C THR A 88 3.61 6.49 -12.05
N LEU A 89 3.07 7.37 -12.89
CA LEU A 89 1.68 7.24 -13.38
C LEU A 89 1.52 6.08 -14.36
N GLN A 90 2.51 5.85 -15.22
CA GLN A 90 2.49 4.71 -16.14
C GLN A 90 2.57 3.40 -15.35
N ILE A 91 3.50 3.30 -14.39
CA ILE A 91 3.62 2.13 -13.53
C ILE A 91 2.31 1.90 -12.76
N ASN A 92 1.73 2.96 -12.17
CA ASN A 92 0.47 2.86 -11.44
C ASN A 92 -0.67 2.34 -12.32
N PHE A 93 -0.77 2.80 -13.56
CA PHE A 93 -1.77 2.31 -14.51
C PHE A 93 -1.56 0.82 -14.85
N GLU A 94 -0.33 0.40 -15.08
CA GLU A 94 -0.01 -1.01 -15.37
C GLU A 94 -0.31 -1.91 -14.18
N GLN A 95 0.03 -1.48 -12.97
CA GLN A 95 -0.30 -2.21 -11.74
C GLN A 95 -1.81 -2.27 -11.51
N TYR A 96 -2.54 -1.19 -11.80
CA TYR A 96 -4.01 -1.22 -11.77
C TYR A 96 -4.58 -2.28 -12.74
N GLU A 97 -4.06 -2.39 -13.95
CA GLU A 97 -4.51 -3.41 -14.92
C GLU A 97 -4.19 -4.84 -14.45
N LEU A 98 -3.03 -5.07 -13.81
CA LEU A 98 -2.70 -6.37 -13.20
C LEU A 98 -3.68 -6.71 -12.05
N ILE A 99 -3.98 -5.75 -11.19
CA ILE A 99 -4.92 -5.92 -10.07
C ILE A 99 -6.32 -6.23 -10.60
N LYS A 100 -6.81 -5.44 -11.55
CA LYS A 100 -8.16 -5.53 -12.10
C LYS A 100 -8.39 -6.81 -12.88
N ASN A 101 -7.46 -7.16 -13.76
CA ASN A 101 -7.61 -8.26 -14.71
C ASN A 101 -7.00 -9.58 -14.21
N GLY A 102 -6.28 -9.56 -13.11
CA GLY A 102 -5.45 -10.66 -12.63
C GLY A 102 -4.11 -10.77 -13.36
N VAL A 103 -3.12 -11.34 -12.70
CA VAL A 103 -1.75 -11.50 -13.19
C VAL A 103 -1.66 -12.74 -14.07
N LEU A 104 -1.26 -12.59 -15.33
CA LEU A 104 -1.06 -13.70 -16.23
C LEU A 104 0.29 -14.36 -15.95
N VAL A 105 0.27 -15.58 -15.41
CA VAL A 105 1.46 -16.38 -15.13
C VAL A 105 1.57 -17.57 -16.07
N GLN A 106 2.79 -18.06 -16.23
CA GLN A 106 3.10 -19.24 -17.03
C GLN A 106 3.92 -20.22 -16.20
N PHE A 107 3.49 -21.46 -16.10
CA PHE A 107 4.12 -22.48 -15.29
C PHE A 107 4.01 -23.87 -15.92
N ARG A 108 4.79 -24.84 -15.44
CA ARG A 108 4.63 -26.25 -15.81
C ARG A 108 3.73 -26.95 -14.81
N ASN A 109 2.72 -27.65 -15.32
CA ASN A 109 1.83 -28.47 -14.48
C ASN A 109 2.53 -29.79 -14.04
N ALA A 110 1.84 -30.59 -13.25
CA ALA A 110 2.35 -31.87 -12.76
C ALA A 110 2.72 -32.87 -13.86
N LYS A 111 2.22 -32.69 -15.09
CA LYS A 111 2.56 -33.50 -16.26
C LYS A 111 3.75 -32.95 -17.07
N GLY A 112 4.30 -31.79 -16.63
CA GLY A 112 5.37 -31.11 -17.35
C GLY A 112 4.91 -30.23 -18.52
N GLU A 113 3.60 -30.10 -18.75
CA GLU A 113 3.01 -29.31 -19.81
C GLU A 113 2.98 -27.83 -19.41
N LEU A 114 3.15 -26.95 -20.38
CA LEU A 114 3.14 -25.52 -20.16
C LEU A 114 1.69 -25.00 -20.05
N GLU A 115 1.36 -24.41 -18.93
CA GLU A 115 0.05 -23.80 -18.67
C GLU A 115 0.16 -22.29 -18.49
N LYS A 116 -0.90 -21.55 -18.89
CA LYS A 116 -1.09 -20.12 -18.61
C LYS A 116 -2.36 -19.95 -17.80
N LYS A 117 -2.26 -19.15 -16.74
CA LYS A 117 -3.42 -18.84 -15.88
C LYS A 117 -3.37 -17.40 -15.41
N ARG A 118 -4.55 -16.77 -15.28
CA ARG A 118 -4.66 -15.48 -14.61
C ARG A 118 -4.91 -15.69 -13.11
N LEU A 119 -4.04 -15.13 -12.28
CA LEU A 119 -4.16 -15.18 -10.83
C LEU A 119 -4.93 -13.97 -10.33
N LYS A 120 -5.98 -14.22 -9.57
CA LYS A 120 -6.72 -13.20 -8.81
C LYS A 120 -5.81 -12.62 -7.72
N VAL A 121 -5.76 -11.28 -7.64
CA VAL A 121 -5.05 -10.55 -6.58
C VAL A 121 -6.04 -10.07 -5.52
N PHE A 122 -7.27 -9.73 -5.95
CA PHE A 122 -8.37 -9.27 -5.11
C PHE A 122 -9.65 -10.08 -5.36
N ASP A 123 -10.44 -10.24 -4.33
CA ASP A 123 -11.83 -10.69 -4.47
C ASP A 123 -12.74 -9.46 -4.53
N PHE A 124 -13.11 -9.05 -5.75
CA PHE A 124 -14.01 -7.92 -5.97
C PHE A 124 -15.49 -8.29 -5.78
N GLU A 125 -15.82 -9.57 -5.88
CA GLU A 125 -17.20 -10.06 -5.71
C GLU A 125 -17.60 -10.12 -4.24
N ASN A 126 -16.62 -10.50 -3.39
CA ASN A 126 -16.77 -10.58 -1.94
C ASN A 126 -15.62 -9.82 -1.28
N PRO A 127 -15.72 -8.49 -1.17
CA PRO A 127 -14.62 -7.64 -0.70
C PRO A 127 -14.12 -7.99 0.70
N GLU A 128 -14.98 -8.54 1.56
CA GLU A 128 -14.66 -9.02 2.90
C GLU A 128 -13.66 -10.18 2.93
N ASN A 129 -13.46 -10.87 1.81
CA ASN A 129 -12.44 -11.91 1.70
C ASN A 129 -11.01 -11.35 1.62
N ASN A 130 -10.87 -10.06 1.30
CA ASN A 130 -9.56 -9.42 1.25
C ASN A 130 -9.10 -9.07 2.67
N HIS A 131 -7.78 -9.01 2.84
CA HIS A 131 -7.16 -8.56 4.08
C HIS A 131 -6.92 -7.05 4.02
N PHE A 132 -7.45 -6.31 4.97
CA PHE A 132 -7.31 -4.87 5.09
C PHE A 132 -6.41 -4.53 6.28
N LEU A 133 -5.36 -3.75 6.06
CA LEU A 133 -4.40 -3.37 7.09
C LEU A 133 -4.11 -1.87 7.05
N CYS A 134 -4.31 -1.21 8.17
CA CYS A 134 -3.92 0.18 8.41
C CYS A 134 -2.54 0.21 9.06
N VAL A 135 -1.56 0.83 8.43
CA VAL A 135 -0.22 1.03 9.02
C VAL A 135 0.02 2.51 9.27
N ARG A 136 0.22 2.86 10.56
CA ARG A 136 0.53 4.22 11.00
C ARG A 136 2.02 4.44 11.08
N GLU A 137 2.47 5.65 10.72
CA GLU A 137 3.85 6.10 10.87
C GLU A 137 4.85 5.19 10.13
N LEU A 138 4.48 4.82 8.89
CA LEU A 138 5.28 3.92 8.08
C LEU A 138 6.52 4.61 7.52
N TRP A 139 7.71 4.13 7.90
CA TRP A 139 8.93 4.55 7.28
C TRP A 139 9.13 3.90 5.91
N VAL A 140 9.39 4.74 4.91
CA VAL A 140 9.71 4.33 3.54
C VAL A 140 10.98 5.01 3.08
N ARG A 141 11.89 4.26 2.48
CA ARG A 141 13.17 4.74 1.97
C ARG A 141 13.19 4.69 0.44
N GLY A 142 13.40 5.85 -0.17
CA GLY A 142 13.78 5.96 -1.58
C GLY A 142 15.29 5.78 -1.78
N ASP A 143 15.78 6.24 -2.93
CA ASP A 143 17.19 6.11 -3.25
C ASP A 143 18.08 6.99 -2.35
N ILE A 144 17.63 8.20 -2.03
CA ILE A 144 18.38 9.19 -1.26
C ILE A 144 17.68 9.49 0.07
N TYR A 145 16.37 9.61 0.05
CA TYR A 145 15.58 10.10 1.19
C TYR A 145 14.79 9.00 1.87
N ARG A 146 14.57 9.20 3.15
CA ARG A 146 13.66 8.40 3.97
C ARG A 146 12.51 9.28 4.42
N ARG A 147 11.27 8.80 4.26
CA ARG A 147 10.05 9.52 4.63
C ARG A 147 9.18 8.67 5.54
N ARG A 148 8.39 9.32 6.35
CA ARG A 148 7.46 8.69 7.25
C ARG A 148 6.04 9.10 6.86
N ALA A 149 5.30 8.16 6.28
CA ALA A 149 3.91 8.34 5.91
C ALA A 149 3.02 8.24 7.16
N ASP A 150 2.05 9.14 7.30
CA ASP A 150 1.17 9.16 8.46
C ASP A 150 0.32 7.89 8.54
N ILE A 151 -0.42 7.57 7.48
CA ILE A 151 -1.20 6.34 7.37
C ILE A 151 -1.09 5.79 5.95
N VAL A 152 -0.78 4.49 5.85
CA VAL A 152 -0.86 3.74 4.60
C VAL A 152 -1.84 2.58 4.78
N GLY A 153 -2.86 2.54 3.94
CA GLY A 153 -3.83 1.45 3.91
C GLY A 153 -3.44 0.41 2.86
N PHE A 154 -3.29 -0.81 3.34
CA PHE A 154 -2.96 -1.96 2.51
C PHE A 154 -4.19 -2.85 2.30
N VAL A 155 -4.34 -3.35 1.10
CA VAL A 155 -5.27 -4.43 0.81
C VAL A 155 -4.47 -5.59 0.20
N ASN A 156 -4.55 -6.75 0.82
CA ASN A 156 -3.75 -7.93 0.45
C ASN A 156 -2.25 -7.61 0.30
N GLY A 157 -1.72 -6.72 1.14
CA GLY A 157 -0.32 -6.32 1.13
C GLY A 157 0.07 -5.25 0.09
N LEU A 158 -0.87 -4.75 -0.72
CA LEU A 158 -0.64 -3.66 -1.66
C LEU A 158 -1.02 -2.31 -1.06
N PRO A 159 -0.16 -1.27 -1.14
CA PRO A 159 -0.41 0.06 -0.57
C PRO A 159 -1.39 0.85 -1.45
N LEU A 160 -2.71 0.63 -1.28
CA LEU A 160 -3.74 1.25 -2.11
C LEU A 160 -4.16 2.63 -1.64
N MET A 161 -4.10 2.89 -0.35
CA MET A 161 -4.55 4.13 0.26
C MET A 161 -3.38 4.85 0.94
N PHE A 162 -3.26 6.14 0.68
CA PHE A 162 -2.33 7.02 1.38
C PHE A 162 -3.12 8.14 2.07
N ILE A 163 -2.90 8.35 3.36
CA ILE A 163 -3.54 9.43 4.12
C ILE A 163 -2.44 10.29 4.77
N GLU A 164 -2.50 11.59 4.49
CA GLU A 164 -1.68 12.60 5.15
C GLU A 164 -2.56 13.44 6.09
N CYS A 165 -2.18 13.48 7.34
CA CYS A 165 -2.90 14.19 8.40
C CYS A 165 -2.21 15.50 8.76
N LYS A 166 -3.00 16.53 9.05
CA LYS A 166 -2.52 17.81 9.57
C LYS A 166 -3.33 18.19 10.81
N THR A 167 -2.80 19.11 11.60
CA THR A 167 -3.58 19.72 12.71
C THR A 167 -4.74 20.52 12.17
N ILE A 168 -5.78 20.67 12.98
CA ILE A 168 -7.00 21.44 12.66
C ILE A 168 -6.72 22.90 12.27
N HIS A 169 -5.58 23.44 12.68
CA HIS A 169 -5.19 24.82 12.39
C HIS A 169 -4.38 24.98 11.10
N LYS A 170 -4.03 23.88 10.44
CA LYS A 170 -3.29 23.90 9.18
C LYS A 170 -4.21 23.68 7.99
N ASP A 171 -4.04 24.50 6.96
CA ASP A 171 -4.69 24.31 5.68
C ASP A 171 -4.22 22.97 5.06
N ILE A 172 -5.18 22.15 4.64
CA ILE A 172 -4.89 20.87 3.94
C ILE A 172 -4.13 21.08 2.64
N ARG A 173 -4.13 22.30 2.05
CA ARG A 173 -3.30 22.67 0.91
C ARG A 173 -1.80 22.45 1.21
N HIS A 174 -1.36 22.66 2.45
CA HIS A 174 0.02 22.36 2.84
C HIS A 174 0.35 20.86 2.76
N ALA A 175 -0.61 19.99 3.07
CA ALA A 175 -0.43 18.55 2.90
C ALA A 175 -0.22 18.18 1.42
N TYR A 176 -0.95 18.84 0.53
CA TYR A 176 -0.83 18.63 -0.91
C TYR A 176 0.50 19.18 -1.48
N GLU A 177 0.74 20.49 -1.30
CA GLU A 177 1.85 21.21 -1.97
C GLU A 177 3.22 20.82 -1.42
N LYS A 178 3.32 20.48 -0.13
CA LYS A 178 4.59 20.16 0.50
C LYS A 178 4.77 18.66 0.72
N ASN A 179 3.84 18.02 1.44
CA ASN A 179 4.05 16.64 1.85
C ASN A 179 3.82 15.66 0.70
N LEU A 180 2.66 15.68 0.07
CA LEU A 180 2.36 14.75 -1.02
C LEU A 180 3.32 14.95 -2.20
N SER A 181 3.65 16.19 -2.56
CA SER A 181 4.63 16.47 -3.60
C SER A 181 6.01 15.92 -3.24
N ASP A 182 6.50 16.18 -2.03
CA ASP A 182 7.78 15.66 -1.56
C ASP A 182 7.81 14.12 -1.53
N TYR A 183 6.73 13.46 -1.10
CA TYR A 183 6.66 12.00 -1.13
C TYR A 183 6.68 11.43 -2.55
N LYS A 184 5.96 12.05 -3.47
CA LYS A 184 5.98 11.65 -4.89
C LYS A 184 7.35 11.79 -5.53
N ASP A 185 8.12 12.78 -5.11
CA ASP A 185 9.47 13.04 -5.63
C ASP A 185 10.53 12.15 -4.95
N THR A 186 10.38 11.84 -3.67
CA THR A 186 11.41 11.20 -2.85
C THR A 186 11.20 9.70 -2.62
N ILE A 187 9.94 9.23 -2.60
CA ILE A 187 9.55 7.83 -2.42
C ILE A 187 8.45 7.42 -3.40
N PRO A 188 8.64 7.65 -4.72
CA PRO A 188 7.59 7.43 -5.74
C PRO A 188 7.04 6.00 -5.78
N HIS A 189 7.85 5.01 -5.41
CA HIS A 189 7.45 3.60 -5.41
C HIS A 189 6.32 3.28 -4.42
N LEU A 190 6.09 4.11 -3.39
CA LEU A 190 4.92 3.99 -2.52
C LEU A 190 3.60 4.17 -3.29
N PHE A 191 3.63 4.88 -4.41
CA PHE A 191 2.45 5.22 -5.21
C PHE A 191 2.26 4.34 -6.44
N HIS A 192 3.11 3.35 -6.69
CA HIS A 192 2.97 2.46 -7.84
C HIS A 192 1.66 1.66 -7.84
N HIS A 193 1.12 1.35 -6.64
CA HIS A 193 -0.14 0.63 -6.48
C HIS A 193 -1.27 1.52 -5.93
N ASN A 194 -1.02 2.81 -5.72
CA ASN A 194 -1.96 3.69 -5.05
C ASN A 194 -3.26 3.86 -5.84
N ALA A 195 -4.40 3.62 -5.19
CA ALA A 195 -5.73 3.83 -5.75
C ALA A 195 -6.23 5.25 -5.46
N PHE A 196 -5.99 5.75 -4.25
CA PHE A 196 -6.39 7.10 -3.85
C PHE A 196 -5.58 7.65 -2.68
N VAL A 197 -5.58 8.97 -2.60
CA VAL A 197 -4.94 9.76 -1.55
C VAL A 197 -6.02 10.51 -0.78
N ILE A 198 -5.90 10.55 0.53
CA ILE A 198 -6.73 11.39 1.41
C ILE A 198 -5.80 12.40 2.10
N LEU A 199 -6.19 13.67 2.06
CA LEU A 199 -5.55 14.74 2.83
C LEU A 199 -6.58 15.27 3.81
N GLY A 200 -6.25 15.31 5.11
CA GLY A 200 -7.20 15.71 6.14
C GLY A 200 -6.55 16.46 7.30
N ASN A 201 -7.34 17.31 7.98
CA ASN A 201 -6.91 18.01 9.19
C ASN A 201 -7.88 17.84 10.38
N GLY A 202 -8.79 16.85 10.27
CA GLY A 202 -9.81 16.59 11.30
C GLY A 202 -11.07 17.46 11.19
N VAL A 203 -11.07 18.49 10.33
CA VAL A 203 -12.23 19.34 10.03
C VAL A 203 -12.59 19.23 8.57
N ASP A 204 -11.59 19.37 7.71
CA ASP A 204 -11.71 19.24 6.26
C ASP A 204 -10.97 18.00 5.77
N ALA A 205 -11.45 17.43 4.68
CA ALA A 205 -10.78 16.34 3.96
C ALA A 205 -10.96 16.47 2.44
N LYS A 206 -9.93 16.09 1.71
CA LYS A 206 -9.97 15.91 0.25
C LYS A 206 -9.51 14.51 -0.11
N ILE A 207 -10.18 13.92 -1.07
CA ILE A 207 -9.81 12.64 -1.68
C ILE A 207 -9.52 12.83 -3.17
N GLY A 208 -8.52 12.17 -3.66
CA GLY A 208 -8.15 12.21 -5.08
C GLY A 208 -7.17 11.11 -5.45
N SER A 209 -6.80 11.04 -6.72
CA SER A 209 -5.72 10.18 -7.20
C SER A 209 -4.37 10.89 -7.06
N ILE A 210 -3.28 10.15 -7.29
CA ILE A 210 -1.92 10.72 -7.29
C ILE A 210 -1.71 11.80 -8.38
N SER A 211 -2.57 11.84 -9.41
CA SER A 211 -2.53 12.83 -10.49
C SER A 211 -3.53 13.98 -10.30
N SER A 212 -4.41 13.92 -9.29
CA SER A 212 -5.39 14.96 -9.03
C SER A 212 -4.71 16.28 -8.67
N LYS A 213 -5.29 17.38 -9.14
CA LYS A 213 -4.93 18.73 -8.69
C LYS A 213 -5.72 19.05 -7.42
N PHE A 214 -5.21 19.98 -6.61
CA PHE A 214 -5.83 20.33 -5.34
C PHE A 214 -7.25 20.88 -5.49
N GLU A 215 -7.54 21.53 -6.59
CA GLU A 215 -8.85 22.14 -6.88
C GLU A 215 -9.95 21.13 -7.27
N HIS A 216 -9.58 19.87 -7.50
CA HIS A 216 -10.50 18.83 -7.99
C HIS A 216 -10.64 17.69 -7.03
#